data_30701b09205bccaa13badbeafaf4057f
#
_entry.id   30701b09205bccaa13badbeafaf4057f
#
_cell.length_a   1.000
_cell.length_b   1.000
_cell.length_c   1.000
_cell.angle_alpha   90.00
_cell.angle_beta   90.00
_cell.angle_gamma   90.00
#
_symmetry.space_group_name_H-M   'P 1'
#
loop_
_entity.id
_entity.type
_entity.pdbx_description
1 polymer ?
#
loop_
_entity_poly.entity_id
_entity_poly.type
_entity_poly.pdbx_seq_one_letter_code
_entity_poly.pdbx_strand_id
1 'polypeptide(L)'
;GLEVLIVPGSRERIDEVLSAAHISWTMQNDVRVTTHEAMPLIKMAAFDVSNTVMTSLAANRISAVIGNWVRSRAIGVLDGKDYGDAGEIDKLETDAIRTVLADGFVPIFPCIGWSRTGKPYNISSPTLAKEVAVQLQADKLFFVTSGDDINASHFTVPSGIAVTETGEIPALNLEELDSFIDANAYQEHTEHEKILSLLRLAKDACASGIARVHIVNGSFDGVLPCEIFSGFGSGTMIYSENYGGIRAMQTEDIPAVLSLMRPFVASGKLLPRSDAELLENADDYIVYELDGGIRACAALHFYDAHQAEIAAVAVDESCANIGVGPKLIEFLLKKAKRERSESVFILTTQAADWFENLGFVPDDIATLPEKRKEKWSPARGSKLYRLKLQ
;
A
#
# COMPACT_ATOMS: atom_id res chain seq x y z
N GLY A 1 -12.37 10.55 16.92
CA GLY A 1 -11.47 9.45 17.26
C GLY A 1 -11.35 8.50 16.09
N LEU A 2 -10.46 7.53 16.17
CA LEU A 2 -10.31 6.48 15.17
C LEU A 2 -11.44 5.45 15.36
N GLU A 3 -12.19 5.15 14.32
CA GLU A 3 -13.18 4.06 14.30
C GLU A 3 -12.47 2.77 13.86
N VAL A 4 -12.59 1.72 14.67
CA VAL A 4 -11.89 0.45 14.45
C VAL A 4 -12.88 -0.69 14.49
N LEU A 5 -12.75 -1.62 13.51
CA LEU A 5 -13.45 -2.90 13.49
C LEU A 5 -12.43 -4.03 13.50
N ILE A 6 -12.75 -5.14 14.11
CA ILE A 6 -11.84 -6.28 14.24
C ILE A 6 -12.49 -7.55 13.68
N VAL A 7 -11.80 -8.21 12.78
CA VAL A 7 -12.16 -9.53 12.23
C VAL A 7 -11.06 -10.52 12.63
N PRO A 8 -11.21 -11.21 13.77
CA PRO A 8 -10.18 -12.13 14.25
C PRO A 8 -10.02 -13.35 13.34
N GLY A 9 -8.77 -13.68 12.98
CA GLY A 9 -8.43 -14.93 12.33
C GLY A 9 -8.52 -16.09 13.33
N SER A 10 -9.29 -17.12 12.99
CA SER A 10 -9.54 -18.26 13.90
C SER A 10 -8.98 -19.59 13.37
N ARG A 11 -8.20 -19.57 12.27
CA ARG A 11 -7.72 -20.79 11.59
C ARG A 11 -6.99 -21.73 12.54
N GLU A 12 -5.99 -21.21 13.26
CA GLU A 12 -5.15 -22.03 14.17
C GLU A 12 -6.01 -22.63 15.29
N ARG A 13 -6.87 -21.84 15.91
CA ARG A 13 -7.77 -22.31 16.97
C ARG A 13 -8.77 -23.35 16.46
N ILE A 14 -9.27 -23.20 15.25
CA ILE A 14 -10.14 -24.18 14.60
C ILE A 14 -9.36 -25.49 14.37
N ASP A 15 -8.13 -25.42 13.87
CA ASP A 15 -7.28 -26.58 13.61
C ASP A 15 -6.98 -27.36 14.91
N GLU A 16 -6.66 -26.66 16.01
CA GLU A 16 -6.48 -27.26 17.33
C GLU A 16 -7.73 -28.00 17.81
N VAL A 17 -8.89 -27.35 17.74
CA VAL A 17 -10.15 -27.94 18.24
C VAL A 17 -10.58 -29.13 17.40
N LEU A 18 -10.47 -29.07 16.08
CA LEU A 18 -10.79 -30.18 15.18
C LEU A 18 -9.82 -31.34 15.37
N SER A 19 -8.51 -31.07 15.52
CA SER A 19 -7.49 -32.09 15.82
C SER A 19 -7.77 -32.79 17.15
N ALA A 20 -8.12 -32.04 18.20
CA ALA A 20 -8.47 -32.60 19.51
C ALA A 20 -9.73 -33.48 19.45
N ALA A 21 -10.67 -33.14 18.57
CA ALA A 21 -11.87 -33.93 18.31
C ALA A 21 -11.67 -35.07 17.30
N HIS A 22 -10.46 -35.28 16.78
CA HIS A 22 -10.13 -36.24 15.73
C HIS A 22 -10.92 -36.10 14.43
N ILE A 23 -11.34 -34.88 14.12
CA ILE A 23 -12.04 -34.52 12.86
C ILE A 23 -11.00 -34.04 11.84
N SER A 24 -10.90 -34.76 10.73
CA SER A 24 -10.06 -34.35 9.59
C SER A 24 -10.75 -33.27 8.74
N TRP A 25 -9.98 -32.38 8.14
CA TRP A 25 -10.49 -31.36 7.21
C TRP A 25 -9.56 -31.22 6.01
N THR A 26 -10.07 -30.58 4.98
CA THR A 26 -9.28 -30.20 3.80
C THR A 26 -9.50 -28.73 3.48
N MET A 27 -8.45 -28.09 2.94
CA MET A 27 -8.54 -26.75 2.36
C MET A 27 -8.65 -26.87 0.84
N GLN A 28 -9.45 -26.03 0.23
CA GLN A 28 -9.52 -25.90 -1.22
C GLN A 28 -9.75 -24.44 -1.59
N ASN A 29 -8.92 -23.91 -2.49
CA ASN A 29 -8.94 -22.50 -2.86
C ASN A 29 -8.95 -21.58 -1.62
N ASP A 30 -8.11 -21.91 -0.64
CA ASP A 30 -7.99 -21.24 0.66
C ASP A 30 -9.28 -21.21 1.52
N VAL A 31 -10.28 -22.02 1.15
CA VAL A 31 -11.52 -22.23 1.90
C VAL A 31 -11.48 -23.60 2.59
N ARG A 32 -11.84 -23.63 3.89
CA ARG A 32 -12.02 -24.89 4.63
C ARG A 32 -13.30 -25.57 4.19
N VAL A 33 -13.18 -26.77 3.62
CA VAL A 33 -14.35 -27.65 3.44
C VAL A 33 -14.88 -28.01 4.81
N THR A 34 -16.10 -27.60 5.10
CA THR A 34 -16.68 -27.64 6.45
C THR A 34 -17.80 -28.68 6.52
N THR A 35 -17.53 -29.80 7.17
CA THR A 35 -18.58 -30.81 7.38
C THR A 35 -19.59 -30.34 8.42
N HIS A 36 -20.80 -30.92 8.37
CA HIS A 36 -21.84 -30.62 9.37
C HIS A 36 -21.41 -30.98 10.81
N GLU A 37 -20.60 -32.03 10.97
CA GLU A 37 -20.02 -32.44 12.25
C GLU A 37 -18.98 -31.43 12.77
N ALA A 38 -18.18 -30.83 11.89
CA ALA A 38 -17.15 -29.85 12.24
C ALA A 38 -17.76 -28.48 12.62
N MET A 39 -18.90 -28.11 12.05
CA MET A 39 -19.47 -26.75 12.17
C MET A 39 -19.70 -26.29 13.62
N PRO A 40 -20.24 -27.10 14.57
CA PRO A 40 -20.38 -26.69 15.97
C PRO A 40 -19.05 -26.34 16.64
N LEU A 41 -17.99 -27.12 16.35
CA LEU A 41 -16.65 -26.90 16.90
C LEU A 41 -15.98 -25.66 16.28
N ILE A 42 -16.13 -25.48 14.99
CA ILE A 42 -15.64 -24.29 14.27
C ILE A 42 -16.30 -23.03 14.83
N LYS A 43 -17.63 -23.05 15.02
CA LYS A 43 -18.35 -21.95 15.64
C LYS A 43 -17.83 -21.64 17.04
N MET A 44 -17.65 -22.66 17.87
CA MET A 44 -17.08 -22.51 19.21
C MET A 44 -15.70 -21.86 19.18
N ALA A 45 -14.79 -22.36 18.33
CA ALA A 45 -13.44 -21.83 18.19
C ALA A 45 -13.42 -20.38 17.72
N ALA A 46 -14.27 -20.01 16.74
CA ALA A 46 -14.37 -18.64 16.23
C ALA A 46 -14.85 -17.64 17.31
N PHE A 47 -15.81 -18.04 18.13
CA PHE A 47 -16.27 -17.23 19.25
C PHE A 47 -15.26 -17.17 20.39
N ASP A 48 -14.50 -18.24 20.67
CA ASP A 48 -13.44 -18.27 21.67
C ASP A 48 -12.36 -17.23 21.35
N VAL A 49 -11.89 -17.19 20.11
CA VAL A 49 -10.92 -16.17 19.66
C VAL A 49 -11.50 -14.75 19.76
N SER A 50 -12.76 -14.56 19.34
CA SER A 50 -13.42 -13.26 19.43
C SER A 50 -13.58 -12.80 20.89
N ASN A 51 -13.87 -13.70 21.82
CA ASN A 51 -13.93 -13.42 23.25
C ASN A 51 -12.55 -13.07 23.83
N THR A 52 -11.47 -13.70 23.35
CA THR A 52 -10.11 -13.36 23.75
C THR A 52 -9.77 -11.93 23.36
N VAL A 53 -10.10 -11.53 22.12
CA VAL A 53 -9.93 -10.14 21.66
C VAL A 53 -10.77 -9.19 22.52
N MET A 54 -12.02 -9.50 22.75
CA MET A 54 -12.91 -8.67 23.59
C MET A 54 -12.36 -8.53 25.03
N THR A 55 -11.81 -9.58 25.60
CA THR A 55 -11.19 -9.56 26.93
C THR A 55 -9.99 -8.61 26.95
N SER A 56 -9.12 -8.65 25.94
CA SER A 56 -7.97 -7.76 25.82
C SER A 56 -8.39 -6.29 25.66
N LEU A 57 -9.43 -6.00 24.90
CA LEU A 57 -10.00 -4.64 24.79
C LEU A 57 -10.59 -4.17 26.12
N ALA A 58 -11.35 -5.01 26.82
CA ALA A 58 -11.93 -4.69 28.12
C ALA A 58 -10.84 -4.39 29.18
N ALA A 59 -9.74 -5.14 29.20
CA ALA A 59 -8.59 -4.87 30.05
C ALA A 59 -8.01 -3.46 29.86
N ASN A 60 -8.15 -2.92 28.64
CA ASN A 60 -7.73 -1.56 28.26
C ASN A 60 -8.89 -0.53 28.32
N ARG A 61 -10.01 -0.88 28.95
CA ARG A 61 -11.22 -0.03 29.08
C ARG A 61 -11.84 0.38 27.76
N ILE A 62 -11.70 -0.45 26.73
CA ILE A 62 -12.30 -0.26 25.42
C ILE A 62 -13.54 -1.15 25.35
N SER A 63 -14.68 -0.54 25.09
CA SER A 63 -15.94 -1.26 24.93
C SER A 63 -16.02 -1.91 23.55
N ALA A 64 -16.37 -3.20 23.52
CA ALA A 64 -16.48 -3.96 22.27
C ALA A 64 -17.75 -4.78 22.23
N VAL A 65 -18.23 -5.11 21.04
CA VAL A 65 -19.45 -5.90 20.80
C VAL A 65 -19.19 -6.98 19.75
N ILE A 66 -19.49 -8.22 20.10
CA ILE A 66 -19.54 -9.33 19.15
C ILE A 66 -20.97 -9.41 18.60
N GLY A 67 -21.13 -9.25 17.28
CA GLY A 67 -22.46 -9.21 16.66
C GLY A 67 -22.67 -10.27 15.58
N ASN A 68 -23.96 -10.46 15.22
CA ASN A 68 -24.38 -11.37 14.18
C ASN A 68 -24.79 -10.63 12.89
N TRP A 69 -24.00 -9.67 12.48
CA TRP A 69 -24.29 -8.78 11.34
C TRP A 69 -24.08 -9.41 9.97
N VAL A 70 -23.54 -10.64 9.92
CA VAL A 70 -23.18 -11.31 8.68
C VAL A 70 -24.29 -12.27 8.27
N ARG A 71 -24.97 -11.99 7.17
CA ARG A 71 -25.86 -12.93 6.49
C ARG A 71 -25.06 -13.69 5.45
N SER A 72 -25.27 -15.00 5.43
CA SER A 72 -24.49 -15.91 4.57
C SER A 72 -25.37 -16.97 3.93
N ARG A 73 -24.84 -17.54 2.85
CA ARG A 73 -25.38 -18.70 2.16
C ARG A 73 -24.28 -19.75 1.96
N ALA A 74 -24.67 -21.00 1.71
CA ALA A 74 -23.72 -22.04 1.40
C ALA A 74 -22.95 -21.72 0.10
N ILE A 75 -21.65 -22.03 0.05
CA ILE A 75 -20.90 -22.08 -1.21
C ILE A 75 -21.50 -23.16 -2.12
N GLY A 76 -21.91 -24.30 -1.53
CA GLY A 76 -22.46 -25.43 -2.26
C GLY A 76 -21.39 -26.27 -2.93
N VAL A 77 -21.69 -26.75 -4.14
CA VAL A 77 -20.77 -27.55 -4.94
C VAL A 77 -20.08 -26.65 -5.98
N LEU A 78 -18.75 -26.56 -5.90
CA LEU A 78 -17.92 -25.83 -6.85
C LEU A 78 -16.84 -26.78 -7.37
N ASP A 79 -16.65 -26.83 -8.69
CA ASP A 79 -15.68 -27.71 -9.38
C ASP A 79 -15.83 -29.18 -8.98
N GLY A 80 -17.07 -29.65 -8.79
CA GLY A 80 -17.39 -31.03 -8.43
C GLY A 80 -17.14 -31.39 -6.96
N LYS A 81 -16.77 -30.43 -6.10
CA LYS A 81 -16.55 -30.63 -4.67
C LYS A 81 -17.59 -29.88 -3.84
N ASP A 82 -18.22 -30.61 -2.91
CA ASP A 82 -19.13 -30.03 -1.93
C ASP A 82 -18.35 -29.37 -0.78
N TYR A 83 -18.59 -28.09 -0.55
CA TYR A 83 -17.98 -27.32 0.52
C TYR A 83 -18.73 -27.42 1.85
N GLY A 84 -19.88 -28.12 1.88
CA GLY A 84 -20.66 -28.38 3.09
C GLY A 84 -21.20 -27.12 3.74
N ASP A 85 -20.86 -26.89 5.01
CA ASP A 85 -21.26 -25.71 5.78
C ASP A 85 -20.24 -24.55 5.67
N ALA A 86 -19.36 -24.56 4.68
CA ALA A 86 -18.63 -23.35 4.29
C ALA A 86 -19.58 -22.37 3.60
N GLY A 87 -19.44 -21.09 3.92
CA GLY A 87 -20.33 -20.06 3.45
C GLY A 87 -19.64 -18.91 2.74
N GLU A 88 -20.42 -18.22 1.93
CA GLU A 88 -20.10 -16.92 1.38
C GLU A 88 -21.03 -15.85 1.94
N ILE A 89 -20.58 -14.60 1.92
CA ILE A 89 -21.33 -13.47 2.45
C ILE A 89 -22.45 -13.11 1.48
N ASP A 90 -23.69 -13.10 1.97
CA ASP A 90 -24.87 -12.68 1.21
C ASP A 90 -25.19 -11.20 1.46
N LYS A 91 -25.08 -10.75 2.74
CA LYS A 91 -25.36 -9.37 3.15
C LYS A 91 -24.66 -9.04 4.47
N LEU A 92 -24.24 -7.79 4.62
CA LEU A 92 -23.86 -7.21 5.91
C LEU A 92 -24.94 -6.23 6.38
N GLU A 93 -25.22 -6.23 7.69
CA GLU A 93 -26.14 -5.29 8.31
C GLU A 93 -25.43 -3.97 8.64
N THR A 94 -25.05 -3.23 7.58
CA THR A 94 -24.16 -2.05 7.65
C THR A 94 -24.70 -0.94 8.55
N ASP A 95 -26.02 -0.71 8.57
CA ASP A 95 -26.63 0.33 9.40
C ASP A 95 -26.49 0.01 10.89
N ALA A 96 -26.65 -1.26 11.28
CA ALA A 96 -26.45 -1.71 12.65
C ALA A 96 -24.97 -1.58 13.08
N ILE A 97 -24.04 -1.92 12.17
CA ILE A 97 -22.60 -1.79 12.43
C ILE A 97 -22.23 -0.31 12.62
N ARG A 98 -22.70 0.58 11.75
CA ARG A 98 -22.48 2.03 11.88
C ARG A 98 -23.03 2.60 13.17
N THR A 99 -24.19 2.14 13.61
CA THR A 99 -24.77 2.56 14.90
C THR A 99 -23.86 2.17 16.07
N VAL A 100 -23.35 0.94 16.08
CA VAL A 100 -22.42 0.46 17.12
C VAL A 100 -21.11 1.26 17.13
N LEU A 101 -20.56 1.60 15.95
CA LEU A 101 -19.38 2.46 15.83
C LEU A 101 -19.66 3.88 16.35
N ALA A 102 -20.80 4.48 15.96
CA ALA A 102 -21.18 5.83 16.38
C ALA A 102 -21.38 5.92 17.90
N ASP A 103 -21.80 4.83 18.55
CA ASP A 103 -21.91 4.72 20.00
C ASP A 103 -20.57 4.50 20.70
N GLY A 104 -19.47 4.44 19.94
CA GLY A 104 -18.10 4.32 20.46
C GLY A 104 -17.66 2.91 20.83
N PHE A 105 -18.37 1.89 20.36
CA PHE A 105 -17.96 0.49 20.55
C PHE A 105 -17.08 0.01 19.40
N VAL A 106 -16.22 -0.98 19.69
CA VAL A 106 -15.46 -1.72 18.68
C VAL A 106 -16.25 -2.97 18.26
N PRO A 107 -16.76 -3.04 17.01
CA PRO A 107 -17.40 -4.24 16.50
C PRO A 107 -16.38 -5.35 16.27
N ILE A 108 -16.68 -6.56 16.76
CA ILE A 108 -15.88 -7.77 16.55
C ILE A 108 -16.69 -8.75 15.71
N PHE A 109 -16.10 -9.24 14.62
CA PHE A 109 -16.73 -10.14 13.67
C PHE A 109 -16.12 -11.55 13.79
N PRO A 110 -16.78 -12.50 14.47
CA PRO A 110 -16.38 -13.90 14.34
C PRO A 110 -16.55 -14.34 12.89
N CYS A 111 -15.69 -15.25 12.42
CA CYS A 111 -15.75 -15.77 11.04
C CYS A 111 -16.93 -16.74 10.84
N ILE A 112 -18.10 -16.38 11.33
CA ILE A 112 -19.37 -17.11 11.25
C ILE A 112 -20.44 -16.20 10.67
N GLY A 113 -21.11 -16.68 9.63
CA GLY A 113 -22.30 -16.03 9.11
C GLY A 113 -23.54 -16.89 9.32
N TRP A 114 -24.72 -16.30 9.24
CA TRP A 114 -25.98 -16.99 9.45
C TRP A 114 -26.89 -16.86 8.23
N SER A 115 -27.52 -17.99 7.84
CA SER A 115 -28.61 -17.94 6.86
C SER A 115 -29.84 -17.23 7.43
N ARG A 116 -30.81 -16.99 6.58
CA ARG A 116 -32.13 -16.44 6.99
C ARG A 116 -32.87 -17.34 7.96
N THR A 117 -32.58 -18.63 7.98
CA THR A 117 -33.17 -19.61 8.90
C THR A 117 -32.35 -19.85 10.17
N GLY A 118 -31.23 -19.09 10.33
CA GLY A 118 -30.38 -19.21 11.51
C GLY A 118 -29.32 -20.32 11.42
N LYS A 119 -29.15 -20.97 10.28
CA LYS A 119 -28.08 -21.96 10.08
C LYS A 119 -26.73 -21.25 10.01
N PRO A 120 -25.74 -21.65 10.85
CA PRO A 120 -24.40 -21.07 10.79
C PRO A 120 -23.59 -21.60 9.62
N TYR A 121 -22.69 -20.76 9.09
CA TYR A 121 -21.71 -21.10 8.06
C TYR A 121 -20.35 -20.58 8.47
N ASN A 122 -19.31 -21.35 8.16
CA ASN A 122 -17.91 -20.97 8.31
C ASN A 122 -17.49 -20.07 7.15
N ILE A 123 -16.98 -18.87 7.46
CA ILE A 123 -16.57 -17.86 6.47
C ILE A 123 -15.07 -17.60 6.60
N SER A 124 -14.39 -17.38 5.47
CA SER A 124 -13.01 -16.93 5.45
C SER A 124 -12.87 -15.56 6.13
N SER A 125 -12.05 -15.46 7.17
CA SER A 125 -11.86 -14.18 7.88
C SER A 125 -11.20 -13.10 7.01
N PRO A 126 -10.21 -13.36 6.13
CA PRO A 126 -9.70 -12.32 5.23
C PRO A 126 -10.77 -11.83 4.24
N THR A 127 -11.57 -12.76 3.68
CA THR A 127 -12.67 -12.39 2.79
C THR A 127 -13.72 -11.55 3.53
N LEU A 128 -14.05 -11.93 4.77
CA LEU A 128 -14.98 -11.15 5.60
C LEU A 128 -14.43 -9.75 5.90
N ALA A 129 -13.16 -9.63 6.25
CA ALA A 129 -12.52 -8.35 6.51
C ALA A 129 -12.57 -7.43 5.28
N LYS A 130 -12.29 -7.99 4.09
CA LYS A 130 -12.38 -7.25 2.81
C LYS A 130 -13.81 -6.77 2.56
N GLU A 131 -14.81 -7.64 2.69
CA GLU A 131 -16.21 -7.27 2.46
C GLU A 131 -16.70 -6.22 3.47
N VAL A 132 -16.33 -6.36 4.75
CA VAL A 132 -16.67 -5.36 5.79
C VAL A 132 -16.06 -4.01 5.45
N ALA A 133 -14.77 -3.98 5.08
CA ALA A 133 -14.09 -2.76 4.69
C ALA A 133 -14.76 -2.08 3.49
N VAL A 134 -15.04 -2.83 2.43
CA VAL A 134 -15.66 -2.29 1.20
C VAL A 134 -17.06 -1.75 1.45
N GLN A 135 -17.93 -2.52 2.14
CA GLN A 135 -19.33 -2.10 2.34
C GLN A 135 -19.48 -0.95 3.35
N LEU A 136 -18.55 -0.81 4.29
CA LEU A 136 -18.51 0.33 5.21
C LEU A 136 -17.72 1.51 4.69
N GLN A 137 -17.03 1.36 3.53
CA GLN A 137 -16.16 2.37 2.94
C GLN A 137 -15.04 2.79 3.90
N ALA A 138 -14.32 1.79 4.43
CA ALA A 138 -13.21 2.04 5.34
C ALA A 138 -12.07 2.80 4.63
N ASP A 139 -11.41 3.70 5.35
CA ASP A 139 -10.24 4.42 4.82
C ASP A 139 -9.05 3.49 4.60
N LYS A 140 -8.91 2.48 5.46
CA LYS A 140 -7.79 1.52 5.43
C LYS A 140 -8.25 0.13 5.83
N LEU A 141 -7.64 -0.89 5.22
CA LEU A 141 -7.76 -2.28 5.63
C LEU A 141 -6.40 -2.83 6.03
N PHE A 142 -6.31 -3.51 7.16
CA PHE A 142 -5.09 -4.17 7.64
C PHE A 142 -5.27 -5.67 7.67
N PHE A 143 -4.41 -6.40 6.97
CA PHE A 143 -4.22 -7.83 7.16
C PHE A 143 -3.01 -8.03 8.07
N VAL A 144 -3.23 -8.51 9.28
CA VAL A 144 -2.18 -8.81 10.25
C VAL A 144 -1.85 -10.30 10.16
N THR A 145 -0.63 -10.63 9.77
CA THR A 145 -0.13 -11.99 9.59
C THR A 145 0.81 -12.38 10.72
N SER A 146 1.04 -13.68 10.91
CA SER A 146 2.08 -14.22 11.80
C SER A 146 3.30 -14.74 11.00
N GLY A 147 3.31 -14.50 9.70
CA GLY A 147 4.32 -14.99 8.78
C GLY A 147 5.39 -13.96 8.43
N ASP A 148 6.23 -14.34 7.50
CA ASP A 148 7.30 -13.51 6.97
C ASP A 148 6.74 -12.29 6.21
N ASP A 149 7.52 -11.22 6.21
CA ASP A 149 7.27 -10.04 5.41
C ASP A 149 7.38 -10.36 3.91
N ILE A 150 6.72 -9.55 3.06
CA ILE A 150 6.83 -9.69 1.61
C ILE A 150 8.22 -9.17 1.19
N ASN A 151 9.13 -10.10 0.93
CA ASN A 151 10.55 -9.82 0.75
C ASN A 151 11.10 -10.46 -0.53
N ALA A 152 12.02 -9.77 -1.19
CA ALA A 152 12.69 -10.22 -2.41
C ALA A 152 13.52 -11.50 -2.24
N SER A 153 13.84 -11.90 -1.01
CA SER A 153 14.48 -13.19 -0.73
C SER A 153 13.53 -14.39 -0.91
N HIS A 154 12.22 -14.16 -0.82
CA HIS A 154 11.18 -15.19 -0.88
C HIS A 154 10.32 -15.11 -2.14
N PHE A 155 10.28 -13.94 -2.79
CA PHE A 155 9.44 -13.68 -3.95
C PHE A 155 10.27 -13.16 -5.12
N THR A 156 9.84 -13.50 -6.33
CA THR A 156 10.36 -12.91 -7.57
C THR A 156 9.81 -11.49 -7.71
N VAL A 157 10.70 -10.50 -7.74
CA VAL A 157 10.30 -9.09 -7.85
C VAL A 157 10.50 -8.60 -9.29
N PRO A 158 9.44 -8.23 -10.00
CA PRO A 158 9.54 -7.62 -11.32
C PRO A 158 10.33 -6.30 -11.31
N SER A 159 10.94 -5.97 -12.44
CA SER A 159 11.64 -4.69 -12.61
C SER A 159 10.69 -3.50 -12.46
N GLY A 160 11.13 -2.47 -11.75
CA GLY A 160 10.34 -1.26 -11.49
C GLY A 160 9.66 -1.22 -10.13
N ILE A 161 9.55 -2.35 -9.43
CA ILE A 161 9.06 -2.40 -8.05
C ILE A 161 10.18 -1.97 -7.09
N ALA A 162 9.86 -1.05 -6.19
CA ALA A 162 10.79 -0.59 -5.17
C ALA A 162 11.05 -1.68 -4.12
N VAL A 163 12.33 -1.87 -3.79
CA VAL A 163 12.79 -2.81 -2.77
C VAL A 163 13.72 -2.06 -1.83
N THR A 164 13.59 -2.26 -0.53
CA THR A 164 14.50 -1.68 0.47
C THR A 164 15.87 -2.37 0.44
N GLU A 165 16.86 -1.81 1.13
CA GLU A 165 18.18 -2.43 1.32
C GLU A 165 18.10 -3.81 1.99
N THR A 166 17.07 -4.04 2.80
CA THR A 166 16.78 -5.30 3.49
C THR A 166 15.96 -6.30 2.66
N GLY A 167 15.57 -5.90 1.44
CA GLY A 167 14.82 -6.73 0.51
C GLY A 167 13.29 -6.65 0.66
N GLU A 168 12.77 -5.84 1.56
CA GLU A 168 11.34 -5.67 1.78
C GLU A 168 10.68 -4.88 0.64
N ILE A 169 9.42 -5.18 0.35
CA ILE A 169 8.60 -4.46 -0.62
C ILE A 169 7.63 -3.55 0.14
N PRO A 170 7.95 -2.25 0.27
CA PRO A 170 7.18 -1.37 1.14
C PRO A 170 5.82 -0.97 0.57
N ALA A 171 5.68 -0.94 -0.76
CA ALA A 171 4.43 -0.55 -1.40
C ALA A 171 4.30 -1.09 -2.82
N LEU A 172 3.07 -1.37 -3.23
CA LEU A 172 2.70 -1.80 -4.58
C LEU A 172 1.44 -1.03 -5.02
N ASN A 173 1.49 -0.39 -6.18
CA ASN A 173 0.28 0.05 -6.85
C ASN A 173 -0.40 -1.14 -7.55
N LEU A 174 -1.60 -0.96 -8.11
CA LEU A 174 -2.36 -2.08 -8.70
C LEU A 174 -1.67 -2.70 -9.92
N GLU A 175 -0.94 -1.93 -10.75
CA GLU A 175 -0.21 -2.46 -11.91
C GLU A 175 1.04 -3.25 -11.47
N GLU A 176 1.79 -2.71 -10.50
CA GLU A 176 2.92 -3.37 -9.87
C GLU A 176 2.47 -4.67 -9.19
N LEU A 177 1.33 -4.65 -8.50
CA LEU A 177 0.74 -5.80 -7.83
C LEU A 177 0.35 -6.91 -8.80
N ASP A 178 -0.24 -6.57 -9.95
CA ASP A 178 -0.56 -7.55 -10.99
C ASP A 178 0.69 -8.24 -11.51
N SER A 179 1.69 -7.44 -11.87
CA SER A 179 2.99 -7.95 -12.33
C SER A 179 3.66 -8.85 -11.27
N PHE A 180 3.55 -8.47 -9.99
CA PHE A 180 4.09 -9.25 -8.88
C PHE A 180 3.35 -10.57 -8.68
N ILE A 181 2.02 -10.56 -8.69
CA ILE A 181 1.21 -11.79 -8.57
C ILE A 181 1.51 -12.74 -9.74
N ASP A 182 1.57 -12.24 -10.96
CA ASP A 182 1.85 -13.05 -12.15
C ASP A 182 3.23 -13.70 -12.11
N ALA A 183 4.26 -12.94 -11.67
CA ALA A 183 5.62 -13.45 -11.53
C ALA A 183 5.76 -14.55 -10.47
N ASN A 184 4.82 -14.63 -9.52
CA ASN A 184 4.86 -15.58 -8.40
C ASN A 184 3.74 -16.63 -8.45
N ALA A 185 2.91 -16.66 -9.50
CA ALA A 185 1.73 -17.53 -9.59
C ALA A 185 2.04 -19.05 -9.56
N TYR A 186 3.27 -19.45 -9.83
CA TYR A 186 3.69 -20.85 -9.95
C TYR A 186 4.53 -21.36 -8.76
N GLN A 187 4.57 -20.64 -7.65
CA GLN A 187 5.30 -21.08 -6.47
C GLN A 187 4.47 -22.06 -5.65
N GLU A 188 4.91 -23.31 -5.58
CA GLU A 188 4.24 -24.41 -4.85
C GLU A 188 4.37 -24.35 -3.30
N HIS A 189 4.71 -23.22 -2.71
CA HIS A 189 4.89 -23.09 -1.28
C HIS A 189 3.63 -22.57 -0.59
N THR A 190 3.07 -23.34 0.33
CA THR A 190 1.80 -23.07 1.03
C THR A 190 1.76 -21.71 1.76
N GLU A 191 2.88 -21.24 2.32
CA GLU A 191 2.94 -19.91 2.97
C GLU A 191 2.93 -18.77 1.95
N HIS A 192 3.66 -18.91 0.85
CA HIS A 192 3.63 -17.94 -0.26
C HIS A 192 2.23 -17.85 -0.89
N GLU A 193 1.53 -18.97 -1.01
CA GLU A 193 0.16 -18.98 -1.54
C GLU A 193 -0.81 -18.20 -0.64
N LYS A 194 -0.65 -18.28 0.69
CA LYS A 194 -1.44 -17.45 1.62
C LYS A 194 -1.21 -15.96 1.40
N ILE A 195 0.04 -15.54 1.26
CA ILE A 195 0.37 -14.14 0.97
C ILE A 195 -0.20 -13.70 -0.38
N LEU A 196 -0.07 -14.53 -1.42
CA LEU A 196 -0.65 -14.23 -2.73
C LEU A 196 -2.19 -14.15 -2.68
N SER A 197 -2.84 -14.96 -1.87
CA SER A 197 -4.28 -14.86 -1.62
C SER A 197 -4.66 -13.55 -0.95
N LEU A 198 -3.89 -13.10 0.04
CA LEU A 198 -4.10 -11.78 0.68
C LEU A 198 -3.85 -10.63 -0.29
N LEU A 199 -2.83 -10.73 -1.14
CA LEU A 199 -2.54 -9.73 -2.17
C LEU A 199 -3.69 -9.62 -3.20
N ARG A 200 -4.29 -10.75 -3.61
CA ARG A 200 -5.49 -10.75 -4.48
C ARG A 200 -6.68 -10.08 -3.80
N LEU A 201 -6.92 -10.37 -2.51
CA LEU A 201 -7.98 -9.71 -1.72
C LEU A 201 -7.71 -8.22 -1.55
N ALA A 202 -6.45 -7.83 -1.36
CA ALA A 202 -6.04 -6.42 -1.29
C ALA A 202 -6.30 -5.69 -2.61
N LYS A 203 -5.97 -6.33 -3.75
CA LYS A 203 -6.29 -5.81 -5.09
C LYS A 203 -7.79 -5.58 -5.24
N ASP A 204 -8.60 -6.59 -4.91
CA ASP A 204 -10.05 -6.50 -5.02
C ASP A 204 -10.64 -5.41 -4.11
N ALA A 205 -10.09 -5.24 -2.90
CA ALA A 205 -10.48 -4.17 -1.99
C ALA A 205 -10.17 -2.79 -2.57
N CYS A 206 -8.95 -2.59 -3.09
CA CYS A 206 -8.56 -1.33 -3.71
C CYS A 206 -9.38 -1.03 -4.98
N ALA A 207 -9.63 -2.02 -5.82
CA ALA A 207 -10.48 -1.90 -7.00
C ALA A 207 -11.95 -1.57 -6.63
N SER A 208 -12.38 -1.97 -5.42
CA SER A 208 -13.71 -1.67 -4.87
C SER A 208 -13.79 -0.35 -4.10
N GLY A 209 -12.74 0.47 -4.10
CA GLY A 209 -12.74 1.83 -3.55
C GLY A 209 -12.02 2.01 -2.21
N ILE A 210 -11.40 0.97 -1.64
CA ILE A 210 -10.52 1.13 -0.48
C ILE A 210 -9.22 1.80 -0.92
N ALA A 211 -8.89 2.94 -0.33
CA ALA A 211 -7.70 3.70 -0.73
C ALA A 211 -6.40 2.93 -0.49
N ARG A 212 -6.33 2.20 0.62
CA ARG A 212 -5.13 1.46 1.05
C ARG A 212 -5.46 0.16 1.75
N VAL A 213 -4.67 -0.86 1.44
CA VAL A 213 -4.63 -2.11 2.18
C VAL A 213 -3.21 -2.37 2.64
N HIS A 214 -3.02 -2.71 3.89
CA HIS A 214 -1.71 -2.99 4.47
C HIS A 214 -1.63 -4.46 4.86
N ILE A 215 -0.54 -5.13 4.48
CA ILE A 215 -0.21 -6.47 4.96
C ILE A 215 0.97 -6.30 5.91
N VAL A 216 0.76 -6.64 7.17
CA VAL A 216 1.74 -6.38 8.24
C VAL A 216 2.03 -7.64 9.05
N ASN A 217 3.26 -7.78 9.50
CA ASN A 217 3.68 -8.88 10.36
C ASN A 217 3.37 -8.56 11.83
N GLY A 218 2.36 -9.21 12.38
CA GLY A 218 1.92 -9.03 13.76
C GLY A 218 2.86 -9.58 14.84
N SER A 219 3.96 -10.25 14.45
CA SER A 219 4.98 -10.72 15.39
C SER A 219 5.82 -9.58 15.97
N PHE A 220 5.81 -8.40 15.32
CA PHE A 220 6.52 -7.22 15.80
C PHE A 220 5.60 -6.32 16.62
N ASP A 221 6.04 -5.99 17.84
CA ASP A 221 5.29 -5.08 18.71
C ASP A 221 5.28 -3.67 18.12
N GLY A 222 4.12 -3.00 18.18
CA GLY A 222 3.95 -1.64 17.66
C GLY A 222 3.78 -1.50 16.15
N VAL A 223 3.67 -2.60 15.39
CA VAL A 223 3.52 -2.56 13.92
C VAL A 223 2.31 -1.75 13.46
N LEU A 224 1.15 -1.92 14.09
CA LEU A 224 -0.06 -1.18 13.73
C LEU A 224 0.03 0.32 14.01
N PRO A 225 0.46 0.78 15.22
CA PRO A 225 0.74 2.19 15.44
C PRO A 225 1.77 2.77 14.47
N CYS A 226 2.83 2.04 14.16
CA CYS A 226 3.82 2.46 13.18
C CYS A 226 3.18 2.69 11.82
N GLU A 227 2.36 1.78 11.33
CA GLU A 227 1.69 1.85 10.04
C GLU A 227 0.60 2.94 9.97
N ILE A 228 -0.06 3.22 11.10
CA ILE A 228 -1.14 4.23 11.15
C ILE A 228 -0.58 5.64 11.29
N PHE A 229 0.44 5.84 12.14
CA PHE A 229 0.85 7.16 12.62
C PHE A 229 2.26 7.58 12.18
N SER A 230 3.08 6.71 11.61
CA SER A 230 4.39 7.08 11.09
C SER A 230 4.42 7.09 9.56
N GLY A 231 5.35 7.85 9.00
CA GLY A 231 5.64 7.81 7.58
C GLY A 231 6.57 6.65 7.18
N PHE A 232 7.09 5.91 8.17
CA PHE A 232 7.91 4.72 7.97
C PHE A 232 7.01 3.51 8.20
N GLY A 233 6.35 3.04 7.14
CA GLY A 233 5.59 1.79 7.19
C GLY A 233 6.48 0.61 7.59
N SER A 234 5.89 -0.41 8.21
CA SER A 234 6.58 -1.63 8.65
C SER A 234 6.06 -2.88 7.95
N GLY A 235 5.18 -2.71 6.96
CA GLY A 235 4.61 -3.77 6.15
C GLY A 235 4.60 -3.41 4.67
N THR A 236 3.84 -4.17 3.88
CA THR A 236 3.59 -3.86 2.47
C THR A 236 2.24 -3.17 2.31
N MET A 237 2.27 -1.97 1.75
CA MET A 237 1.06 -1.20 1.42
C MET A 237 0.64 -1.45 -0.02
N ILE A 238 -0.60 -1.84 -0.24
CA ILE A 238 -1.25 -1.90 -1.54
C ILE A 238 -2.16 -0.68 -1.68
N TYR A 239 -2.07 0.05 -2.79
CA TYR A 239 -2.83 1.28 -2.98
C TYR A 239 -3.35 1.44 -4.41
N SER A 240 -4.51 2.10 -4.55
CA SER A 240 -5.04 2.50 -5.84
C SER A 240 -4.32 3.77 -6.35
N GLU A 241 -4.27 3.96 -7.67
CA GLU A 241 -3.65 5.15 -8.30
C GLU A 241 -4.24 6.49 -7.81
N ASN A 242 -5.47 6.48 -7.32
CA ASN A 242 -6.12 7.67 -6.77
C ASN A 242 -5.62 8.08 -5.38
N TYR A 243 -4.75 7.27 -4.74
CA TYR A 243 -4.29 7.51 -3.38
C TYR A 243 -3.09 8.45 -3.30
N GLY A 244 -2.15 8.33 -4.22
CA GLY A 244 -1.00 9.23 -4.35
C GLY A 244 -0.76 9.51 -5.82
N GLY A 245 -0.72 10.75 -6.23
CA GLY A 245 -0.62 11.13 -7.63
C GLY A 245 0.44 12.16 -7.91
N ILE A 246 1.13 11.97 -9.06
CA ILE A 246 1.94 13.03 -9.65
C ILE A 246 1.00 13.94 -10.44
N ARG A 247 0.97 15.21 -10.07
CA ARG A 247 0.21 16.25 -10.77
C ARG A 247 1.02 17.51 -10.97
N ALA A 248 0.58 18.39 -11.85
CA ALA A 248 1.12 19.73 -11.95
C ALA A 248 0.95 20.49 -10.61
N MET A 249 1.96 21.26 -10.25
CA MET A 249 1.90 22.13 -9.07
C MET A 249 0.84 23.22 -9.28
N GLN A 250 0.06 23.50 -8.25
CA GLN A 250 -0.87 24.60 -8.18
C GLN A 250 -0.29 25.73 -7.32
N THR A 251 -0.81 26.92 -7.46
CA THR A 251 -0.33 28.08 -6.68
C THR A 251 -0.45 27.85 -5.17
N GLU A 252 -1.49 27.14 -4.75
CA GLU A 252 -1.78 26.79 -3.35
C GLU A 252 -0.76 25.83 -2.75
N ASP A 253 -0.01 25.08 -3.60
CA ASP A 253 1.01 24.12 -3.16
C ASP A 253 2.34 24.80 -2.77
N ILE A 254 2.58 26.04 -3.21
CA ILE A 254 3.87 26.74 -3.05
C ILE A 254 4.37 26.70 -1.60
N PRO A 255 3.58 27.02 -0.56
CA PRO A 255 4.05 26.94 0.82
C PRO A 255 4.50 25.55 1.24
N ALA A 256 3.78 24.50 0.79
CA ALA A 256 4.11 23.11 1.09
C ALA A 256 5.39 22.68 0.37
N VAL A 257 5.55 23.03 -0.91
CA VAL A 257 6.76 22.75 -1.71
C VAL A 257 7.98 23.43 -1.10
N LEU A 258 7.89 24.70 -0.70
CA LEU A 258 8.99 25.39 -0.02
C LEU A 258 9.34 24.77 1.31
N SER A 259 8.35 24.33 2.08
CA SER A 259 8.56 23.64 3.34
C SER A 259 9.29 22.29 3.12
N LEU A 260 8.87 21.54 2.11
CA LEU A 260 9.49 20.28 1.69
C LEU A 260 10.96 20.48 1.24
N MET A 261 11.24 21.52 0.47
CA MET A 261 12.59 21.82 -0.03
C MET A 261 13.55 22.33 1.05
N ARG A 262 13.05 22.87 2.15
CA ARG A 262 13.88 23.53 3.20
C ARG A 262 15.01 22.68 3.75
N PRO A 263 14.83 21.39 4.13
CA PRO A 263 15.93 20.55 4.61
C PRO A 263 17.01 20.32 3.56
N PHE A 264 16.63 20.20 2.28
CA PHE A 264 17.55 20.00 1.15
C PHE A 264 18.34 21.28 0.84
N VAL A 265 17.74 22.45 1.02
CA VAL A 265 18.42 23.75 0.89
C VAL A 265 19.41 23.93 2.05
N ALA A 266 19.00 23.62 3.28
CA ALA A 266 19.85 23.72 4.47
C ALA A 266 21.09 22.80 4.38
N SER A 267 20.93 21.61 3.78
CA SER A 267 22.03 20.65 3.54
C SER A 267 22.87 20.95 2.28
N GLY A 268 22.57 22.02 1.53
CA GLY A 268 23.26 22.38 0.30
C GLY A 268 22.95 21.49 -0.92
N LYS A 269 22.00 20.58 -0.81
CA LYS A 269 21.56 19.70 -1.91
C LYS A 269 20.78 20.45 -2.96
N LEU A 270 19.89 21.37 -2.56
CA LEU A 270 19.11 22.21 -3.45
C LEU A 270 19.50 23.71 -3.31
N LEU A 271 19.27 24.47 -4.38
CA LEU A 271 19.31 25.94 -4.34
C LEU A 271 18.02 26.45 -3.70
N PRO A 272 18.10 27.54 -2.89
CA PRO A 272 16.91 28.19 -2.38
C PRO A 272 16.04 28.72 -3.55
N ARG A 273 14.75 28.71 -3.33
CA ARG A 273 13.74 29.29 -4.22
C ARG A 273 12.88 30.24 -3.43
N SER A 274 12.43 31.33 -4.07
CA SER A 274 11.43 32.22 -3.49
C SER A 274 10.03 31.85 -3.97
N ASP A 275 9.01 32.32 -3.23
CA ASP A 275 7.60 32.18 -3.62
C ASP A 275 7.37 32.74 -5.02
N ALA A 276 7.98 33.91 -5.34
CA ALA A 276 7.86 34.56 -6.62
C ALA A 276 8.45 33.73 -7.78
N GLU A 277 9.62 33.08 -7.55
CA GLU A 277 10.23 32.18 -8.55
C GLU A 277 9.39 30.93 -8.80
N LEU A 278 8.79 30.35 -7.75
CA LEU A 278 7.90 29.20 -7.90
C LEU A 278 6.60 29.59 -8.62
N LEU A 279 6.04 30.76 -8.32
CA LEU A 279 4.85 31.25 -8.97
C LEU A 279 5.09 31.52 -10.46
N GLU A 280 6.22 32.13 -10.81
CA GLU A 280 6.58 32.45 -12.21
C GLU A 280 6.80 31.17 -13.04
N ASN A 281 7.30 30.10 -12.42
CA ASN A 281 7.63 28.85 -13.09
C ASN A 281 6.70 27.69 -12.66
N ALA A 282 5.49 27.98 -12.20
CA ALA A 282 4.59 26.95 -11.65
C ALA A 282 4.30 25.79 -12.61
N ASP A 283 4.19 26.07 -13.91
CA ASP A 283 3.93 25.09 -14.97
C ASP A 283 5.09 24.09 -15.19
N ASP A 284 6.29 24.46 -14.76
CA ASP A 284 7.45 23.58 -14.84
C ASP A 284 7.46 22.55 -13.72
N TYR A 285 6.76 22.84 -12.59
CA TYR A 285 6.78 21.99 -11.41
C TYR A 285 5.71 20.91 -11.43
N ILE A 286 6.09 19.76 -10.92
CA ILE A 286 5.16 18.70 -10.55
C ILE A 286 5.31 18.39 -9.06
N VAL A 287 4.23 17.93 -8.46
CA VAL A 287 4.18 17.49 -7.07
C VAL A 287 3.66 16.06 -6.99
N TYR A 288 4.13 15.31 -5.99
CA TYR A 288 3.52 14.08 -5.57
C TYR A 288 2.71 14.37 -4.32
N GLU A 289 1.40 14.24 -4.46
CA GLU A 289 0.45 14.41 -3.35
C GLU A 289 0.11 13.06 -2.75
N LEU A 290 0.12 12.98 -1.43
CA LEU A 290 -0.23 11.79 -0.67
C LEU A 290 -1.00 12.23 0.59
N ASP A 291 -2.19 11.68 0.81
CA ASP A 291 -3.07 12.06 1.94
C ASP A 291 -3.36 13.57 2.04
N GLY A 292 -3.55 14.23 0.89
CA GLY A 292 -3.78 15.68 0.85
C GLY A 292 -2.55 16.52 1.25
N GLY A 293 -1.38 15.89 1.39
CA GLY A 293 -0.10 16.56 1.65
C GLY A 293 0.90 16.39 0.52
N ILE A 294 1.68 17.43 0.22
CA ILE A 294 2.76 17.34 -0.76
C ILE A 294 3.95 16.62 -0.11
N ARG A 295 4.33 15.47 -0.70
CA ARG A 295 5.40 14.60 -0.22
C ARG A 295 6.63 14.58 -1.11
N ALA A 296 6.48 15.00 -2.37
CA ALA A 296 7.64 15.20 -3.23
C ALA A 296 7.36 16.27 -4.28
N CYS A 297 8.41 16.84 -4.83
CA CYS A 297 8.34 17.77 -5.95
C CYS A 297 9.54 17.60 -6.88
N ALA A 298 9.37 18.02 -8.13
CA ALA A 298 10.43 18.16 -9.11
C ALA A 298 10.04 19.18 -10.16
N ALA A 299 10.99 19.74 -10.89
CA ALA A 299 10.76 20.65 -11.99
C ALA A 299 11.38 20.14 -13.29
N LEU A 300 10.75 20.48 -14.42
CA LEU A 300 11.27 20.23 -15.77
C LEU A 300 11.32 21.56 -16.52
N HIS A 301 12.51 22.11 -16.64
CA HIS A 301 12.76 23.34 -17.37
C HIS A 301 13.17 23.06 -18.81
N PHE A 302 12.48 23.64 -19.78
CA PHE A 302 12.83 23.51 -21.20
C PHE A 302 13.79 24.63 -21.62
N TYR A 303 14.84 24.22 -22.32
CA TYR A 303 15.81 25.11 -22.96
C TYR A 303 15.70 24.99 -24.50
N ASP A 304 16.57 25.68 -25.23
CA ASP A 304 16.52 25.71 -26.68
C ASP A 304 16.32 24.32 -27.28
N ALA A 305 15.45 24.29 -28.30
CA ALA A 305 14.99 23.14 -29.05
C ALA A 305 15.75 21.83 -28.76
N HIS A 306 15.26 20.96 -27.93
CA HIS A 306 15.72 19.59 -27.73
C HIS A 306 16.40 19.26 -26.39
N GLN A 307 16.57 20.22 -25.47
CA GLN A 307 17.14 19.95 -24.15
C GLN A 307 16.20 20.37 -23.02
N ALA A 308 16.04 19.52 -22.00
CA ALA A 308 15.33 19.86 -20.78
C ALA A 308 16.19 19.55 -19.54
N GLU A 309 16.00 20.34 -18.46
CA GLU A 309 16.65 20.13 -17.16
C GLU A 309 15.63 19.58 -16.16
N ILE A 310 15.92 18.47 -15.53
CA ILE A 310 15.23 18.07 -14.30
C ILE A 310 15.94 18.72 -13.13
N ALA A 311 15.20 19.50 -12.35
CA ALA A 311 15.72 20.28 -11.23
C ALA A 311 14.78 20.16 -10.01
N ALA A 312 15.23 20.71 -8.88
CA ALA A 312 14.41 20.85 -7.66
C ALA A 312 13.77 19.52 -7.15
N VAL A 313 14.43 18.40 -7.39
CA VAL A 313 13.94 17.09 -6.92
C VAL A 313 14.08 17.02 -5.40
N ALA A 314 12.97 16.98 -4.71
CA ALA A 314 12.88 16.78 -3.26
C ALA A 314 11.82 15.73 -2.96
N VAL A 315 12.16 14.76 -2.11
CA VAL A 315 11.28 13.70 -1.66
C VAL A 315 11.31 13.64 -0.14
N ASP A 316 10.16 13.71 0.51
CA ASP A 316 10.02 13.56 1.95
C ASP A 316 10.60 12.20 2.40
N GLU A 317 11.32 12.17 3.52
CA GLU A 317 11.96 10.94 4.03
C GLU A 317 10.94 9.81 4.22
N SER A 318 9.71 10.13 4.59
CA SER A 318 8.62 9.15 4.74
C SER A 318 8.22 8.46 3.43
N CYS A 319 8.57 9.05 2.29
CA CYS A 319 8.25 8.53 0.96
C CYS A 319 9.50 8.09 0.17
N ALA A 320 10.69 8.19 0.76
CA ALA A 320 11.93 7.83 0.07
C ALA A 320 11.97 6.33 -0.33
N ASN A 321 11.43 5.47 0.54
CA ASN A 321 11.47 4.01 0.35
C ASN A 321 10.33 3.46 -0.51
N ILE A 322 9.29 4.24 -0.81
CA ILE A 322 8.15 3.78 -1.64
C ILE A 322 8.31 4.10 -3.14
N GLY A 323 9.54 4.42 -3.56
CA GLY A 323 9.87 4.61 -4.98
C GLY A 323 9.33 5.88 -5.63
N VAL A 324 8.94 6.89 -4.85
CA VAL A 324 8.40 8.15 -5.38
C VAL A 324 9.40 8.91 -6.23
N GLY A 325 10.68 8.91 -5.83
CA GLY A 325 11.73 9.60 -6.59
C GLY A 325 11.86 9.10 -8.04
N PRO A 326 12.10 7.79 -8.26
CA PRO A 326 12.12 7.21 -9.61
C PRO A 326 10.85 7.48 -10.42
N LYS A 327 9.66 7.39 -9.82
CA LYS A 327 8.38 7.68 -10.48
C LYS A 327 8.27 9.14 -10.95
N LEU A 328 8.74 10.11 -10.13
CA LEU A 328 8.82 11.52 -10.55
C LEU A 328 9.72 11.70 -11.79
N ILE A 329 10.90 11.09 -11.76
CA ILE A 329 11.85 11.18 -12.89
C ILE A 329 11.24 10.56 -14.15
N GLU A 330 10.64 9.37 -14.04
CA GLU A 330 9.97 8.70 -15.17
C GLU A 330 8.85 9.57 -15.76
N PHE A 331 8.02 10.18 -14.90
CA PHE A 331 6.96 11.10 -15.33
C PHE A 331 7.54 12.28 -16.11
N LEU A 332 8.61 12.92 -15.61
CA LEU A 332 9.25 14.05 -16.26
C LEU A 332 9.93 13.65 -17.58
N LEU A 333 10.53 12.46 -17.65
CA LEU A 333 11.09 11.93 -18.89
C LEU A 333 10.00 11.69 -19.95
N LYS A 334 8.84 11.16 -19.56
CA LYS A 334 7.67 11.02 -20.44
C LYS A 334 7.16 12.40 -20.91
N LYS A 335 7.11 13.41 -20.00
CA LYS A 335 6.72 14.78 -20.35
C LYS A 335 7.74 15.37 -21.35
N ALA A 336 9.04 15.24 -21.10
CA ALA A 336 10.09 15.72 -22.00
C ALA A 336 10.01 15.08 -23.39
N LYS A 337 9.73 13.77 -23.49
CA LYS A 337 9.53 13.09 -24.79
C LYS A 337 8.30 13.62 -25.54
N ARG A 338 7.20 13.88 -24.85
CA ARG A 338 5.97 14.47 -25.46
C ARG A 338 6.25 15.84 -26.04
N GLU A 339 7.09 16.64 -25.38
CA GLU A 339 7.54 17.96 -25.80
C GLU A 339 8.72 17.91 -26.79
N ARG A 340 9.05 16.70 -27.30
CA ARG A 340 10.09 16.48 -28.33
C ARG A 340 11.52 16.86 -27.91
N SER A 341 11.83 16.82 -26.62
CA SER A 341 13.21 16.95 -26.16
C SER A 341 14.04 15.73 -26.63
N GLU A 342 15.25 15.96 -27.10
CA GLU A 342 16.19 14.89 -27.50
C GLU A 342 17.00 14.38 -26.30
N SER A 343 17.16 15.20 -25.27
CA SER A 343 17.88 14.83 -24.07
C SER A 343 17.37 15.58 -22.85
N VAL A 344 17.53 14.93 -21.69
CA VAL A 344 17.30 15.52 -20.38
C VAL A 344 18.59 15.52 -19.60
N PHE A 345 18.90 16.61 -18.93
CA PHE A 345 20.08 16.71 -18.08
C PHE A 345 19.72 17.11 -16.64
N ILE A 346 20.63 16.82 -15.74
CA ILE A 346 20.56 17.20 -14.32
C ILE A 346 21.90 17.82 -13.89
N LEU A 347 21.84 18.66 -12.87
CA LEU A 347 23.01 19.19 -12.17
C LEU A 347 22.95 18.79 -10.70
N THR A 348 23.85 17.92 -10.26
CA THR A 348 23.86 17.40 -8.89
C THR A 348 25.20 17.62 -8.20
N THR A 349 25.17 17.78 -6.88
CA THR A 349 26.36 17.84 -6.03
C THR A 349 26.60 16.55 -5.25
N GLN A 350 25.55 15.77 -4.96
CA GLN A 350 25.60 14.65 -4.02
C GLN A 350 24.84 13.40 -4.47
N ALA A 351 23.98 13.47 -5.48
CA ALA A 351 23.09 12.37 -5.89
C ALA A 351 23.55 11.72 -7.22
N ALA A 352 24.84 11.73 -7.53
CA ALA A 352 25.36 11.21 -8.79
C ALA A 352 24.97 9.74 -9.01
N ASP A 353 25.31 8.87 -8.07
CA ASP A 353 25.09 7.43 -8.14
C ASP A 353 23.59 7.08 -8.31
N TRP A 354 22.71 7.85 -7.65
CA TRP A 354 21.27 7.65 -7.78
C TRP A 354 20.76 7.93 -9.20
N PHE A 355 21.26 9.01 -9.83
CA PHE A 355 20.89 9.32 -11.22
C PHE A 355 21.55 8.38 -12.23
N GLU A 356 22.77 7.90 -11.95
CA GLU A 356 23.43 6.88 -12.79
C GLU A 356 22.60 5.58 -12.81
N ASN A 357 22.03 5.17 -11.66
CA ASN A 357 21.13 4.02 -11.58
C ASN A 357 19.82 4.22 -12.40
N LEU A 358 19.44 5.47 -12.67
CA LEU A 358 18.31 5.81 -13.55
C LEU A 358 18.73 5.98 -15.04
N GLY A 359 19.97 5.65 -15.36
CA GLY A 359 20.47 5.66 -16.73
C GLY A 359 21.10 6.98 -17.21
N PHE A 360 21.24 7.96 -16.31
CA PHE A 360 21.96 9.18 -16.66
C PHE A 360 23.46 8.92 -16.68
N VAL A 361 24.16 9.51 -17.65
CA VAL A 361 25.60 9.38 -17.80
C VAL A 361 26.31 10.72 -17.60
N PRO A 362 27.55 10.74 -17.07
CA PRO A 362 28.33 11.96 -16.92
C PRO A 362 28.46 12.70 -18.25
N ASP A 363 28.37 14.02 -18.22
CA ASP A 363 28.54 14.87 -19.40
C ASP A 363 29.38 16.12 -19.08
N ASP A 364 29.84 16.83 -20.09
CA ASP A 364 30.66 18.04 -19.95
C ASP A 364 29.78 19.28 -19.76
N ILE A 365 30.14 20.16 -18.83
CA ILE A 365 29.47 21.45 -18.58
C ILE A 365 29.44 22.31 -19.87
N ALA A 366 30.39 22.13 -20.78
CA ALA A 366 30.39 22.82 -22.06
C ALA A 366 29.15 22.52 -22.92
N THR A 367 28.48 21.38 -22.70
CA THR A 367 27.26 20.96 -23.43
C THR A 367 25.97 21.57 -22.91
N LEU A 368 26.03 22.34 -21.79
CA LEU A 368 24.87 23.05 -21.27
C LEU A 368 24.34 24.10 -22.26
N PRO A 369 23.00 24.30 -22.29
CA PRO A 369 22.41 25.45 -22.99
C PRO A 369 23.01 26.78 -22.52
N GLU A 370 23.24 27.74 -23.39
CA GLU A 370 23.89 29.03 -23.04
C GLU A 370 23.15 29.75 -21.88
N LYS A 371 21.85 29.85 -21.93
CA LYS A 371 21.03 30.42 -20.83
C LYS A 371 21.22 29.72 -19.48
N ARG A 372 21.60 28.43 -19.49
CA ARG A 372 21.85 27.68 -18.27
C ARG A 372 23.29 27.83 -17.79
N LYS A 373 24.26 27.96 -18.71
CA LYS A 373 25.67 28.25 -18.39
C LYS A 373 25.81 29.56 -17.63
N GLU A 374 25.07 30.60 -18.02
CA GLU A 374 25.08 31.90 -17.33
C GLU A 374 24.69 31.81 -15.84
N LYS A 375 23.85 30.84 -15.51
CA LYS A 375 23.38 30.57 -14.11
C LYS A 375 24.21 29.52 -13.39
N TRP A 376 25.17 28.86 -14.07
CA TRP A 376 26.02 27.86 -13.46
C TRP A 376 27.20 28.51 -12.73
N SER A 377 27.51 28.01 -11.52
CA SER A 377 28.64 28.51 -10.73
C SER A 377 29.62 27.40 -10.45
N PRO A 378 30.92 27.58 -10.82
CA PRO A 378 31.99 26.64 -10.47
C PRO A 378 32.13 26.43 -8.97
N ALA A 379 31.86 27.46 -8.18
CA ALA A 379 32.00 27.41 -6.71
C ALA A 379 31.06 26.38 -6.06
N ARG A 380 29.93 26.05 -6.68
CA ARG A 380 29.02 25.03 -6.20
C ARG A 380 29.53 23.60 -6.48
N GLY A 381 30.34 23.41 -7.50
CA GLY A 381 30.91 22.11 -7.86
C GLY A 381 29.89 21.07 -8.35
N SER A 382 28.73 21.52 -8.86
CA SER A 382 27.73 20.59 -9.40
C SER A 382 28.24 19.94 -10.69
N LYS A 383 28.04 18.62 -10.78
CA LYS A 383 28.38 17.80 -11.95
C LYS A 383 27.15 17.66 -12.85
N LEU A 384 27.39 17.61 -14.16
CA LEU A 384 26.37 17.42 -15.18
C LEU A 384 26.21 15.94 -15.52
N TYR A 385 25.00 15.48 -15.57
CA TYR A 385 24.62 14.17 -16.08
C TYR A 385 23.52 14.32 -17.11
N ARG A 386 23.52 13.49 -18.13
CA ARG A 386 22.58 13.55 -19.24
C ARG A 386 22.01 12.19 -19.59
N LEU A 387 20.73 12.17 -19.94
CA LEU A 387 20.03 11.02 -20.52
C LEU A 387 19.53 11.42 -21.91
N LYS A 388 19.89 10.63 -22.95
CA LYS A 388 19.33 10.79 -24.30
C LYS A 388 17.99 10.11 -24.36
N LEU A 389 17.00 10.83 -24.88
CA LEU A 389 15.65 10.29 -25.09
C LEU A 389 15.59 9.65 -26.48
N GLN A 390 15.25 8.36 -26.53
CA GLN A 390 15.02 7.63 -27.78
C GLN A 390 13.59 7.78 -28.27
#